data_98c3265fc6542b8ee7f76c4232cb0cac
#
_entry.id   98c3265fc6542b8ee7f76c4232cb0cac
#
_cell.length_a   1.000
_cell.length_b   1.000
_cell.length_c   1.000
_cell.angle_alpha   90.00
_cell.angle_beta   90.00
_cell.angle_gamma   90.00
#
_symmetry.space_group_name_H-M   'P 1'
#
loop_
_entity.id
_entity.type
_entity.pdbx_description
1 polymer ?
#
loop_
_entity_poly.entity_id
_entity_poly.type
_entity_poly.pdbx_seq_one_letter_code
_entity_poly.pdbx_strand_id
1 'polypeptide(L)'
;PLAKPYHNINSPENLNFETGIKRIALFRQYAGQFVQTRGGYWKLFKAWLANDVSLASASFDYDAHREAWTEVAKAAQKHNDPGNFTTFIGYEWTSAFLQPDGGAYHRNVLFNSSKAPKRPFTRMDSQNPEDLWTWMDTMRDKGLDSLAILHNSNQSNGQAFRLAYFDGRPLDQAYAEQRMRNEPMVEITQIKGTSETHPRLSPNDEWAGFEILNTRKGKTNFYSSPPGSYVREALMNGMALEREDRGNPFKLGFIGSSDNHNSSGSYEEDKYFGTTPLTGAPETRASVPINGEYRDMRTAQFGASGLAGVWAEENTREAIFNALRRKETFGTSGNRIKLRFFGGFDLSNIDLSAEDLAKQAYGKGVPMGSDLMGQGTKAPSFIVWAQRDSYGAPLQRLQIIKGWYDHGYKKETREKIYDVACSDGLEVDPLTHRCPSNGAKVNLTNCSISNDKGASELKTVWTDPDFEPGVEAFYYVRVLENPTCRWTTWDAIRTDNKIRPGVDITIQERAWSSPIWYKINQLF
;
A
#
# COMPACT_ATOMS: atom_id res chain seq x y z
N PRO A 1 5.99 -8.17 21.41
CA PRO A 1 6.92 -8.99 22.21
C PRO A 1 6.65 -10.48 22.05
N LEU A 2 5.38 -10.89 21.88
CA LEU A 2 5.01 -12.30 21.73
C LEU A 2 5.27 -12.84 20.30
N ALA A 3 5.41 -12.01 19.30
CA ALA A 3 5.56 -12.45 17.91
C ALA A 3 6.99 -12.93 17.56
N LYS A 4 8.01 -12.34 18.15
CA LYS A 4 9.41 -12.69 17.80
C LYS A 4 9.96 -14.00 18.34
N PRO A 5 9.64 -14.44 19.55
CA PRO A 5 10.04 -15.77 20.00
C PRO A 5 9.42 -16.91 19.19
N TYR A 6 8.27 -16.66 18.55
CA TYR A 6 7.57 -17.71 17.80
C TYR A 6 8.25 -18.13 16.50
N HIS A 7 8.95 -17.24 15.83
CA HIS A 7 9.66 -17.58 14.59
C HIS A 7 10.86 -18.48 14.81
N ASN A 8 11.34 -18.60 16.05
CA ASN A 8 12.53 -19.36 16.39
C ASN A 8 12.32 -20.51 17.39
N ILE A 9 11.09 -20.77 17.81
CA ILE A 9 10.79 -21.87 18.76
C ILE A 9 11.23 -23.25 18.24
N ASN A 10 11.30 -23.42 16.92
CA ASN A 10 11.63 -24.68 16.26
C ASN A 10 13.06 -24.71 15.66
N SER A 11 13.88 -23.69 15.88
CA SER A 11 15.27 -23.71 15.44
C SER A 11 16.17 -24.23 16.57
N PRO A 12 16.80 -25.40 16.40
CA PRO A 12 17.72 -25.96 17.42
C PRO A 12 18.89 -25.05 17.75
N GLU A 13 19.30 -24.18 16.82
CA GLU A 13 20.45 -23.27 16.92
C GLU A 13 20.18 -22.02 17.77
N ASN A 14 18.91 -21.67 17.99
CA ASN A 14 18.49 -20.50 18.76
C ASN A 14 18.00 -20.84 20.18
N LEU A 15 18.02 -22.08 20.53
CA LEU A 15 17.81 -22.55 21.88
C LEU A 15 19.16 -22.47 22.63
N ASN A 16 19.61 -21.25 22.97
CA ASN A 16 20.28 -21.16 24.25
C ASN A 16 19.27 -21.66 25.28
N PHE A 17 19.50 -22.87 25.73
CA PHE A 17 18.54 -23.70 26.48
C PHE A 17 17.98 -22.97 27.71
N GLU A 18 18.80 -22.14 28.37
CA GLU A 18 18.39 -21.32 29.51
C GLU A 18 17.44 -20.16 29.14
N THR A 19 17.69 -19.48 28.05
CA THR A 19 16.83 -18.38 27.58
C THR A 19 15.51 -18.90 27.01
N GLY A 20 15.55 -20.05 26.33
CA GLY A 20 14.35 -20.74 25.85
C GLY A 20 13.46 -21.23 27.00
N ILE A 21 14.06 -21.81 28.06
CA ILE A 21 13.32 -22.23 29.25
C ILE A 21 12.71 -21.07 30.00
N LYS A 22 13.44 -19.95 30.18
CA LYS A 22 12.89 -18.73 30.80
C LYS A 22 11.72 -18.17 30.01
N ARG A 23 11.78 -18.18 28.68
CA ARG A 23 10.67 -17.74 27.81
C ARG A 23 9.46 -18.68 27.88
N ILE A 24 9.70 -19.99 27.87
CA ILE A 24 8.65 -21.00 28.04
C ILE A 24 8.04 -20.90 29.45
N ALA A 25 8.84 -20.65 30.47
CA ALA A 25 8.37 -20.44 31.83
C ALA A 25 7.52 -19.16 31.96
N LEU A 26 7.96 -18.05 31.37
CA LEU A 26 7.16 -16.82 31.30
C LEU A 26 5.85 -17.03 30.51
N PHE A 27 5.92 -17.67 29.35
CA PHE A 27 4.74 -18.00 28.56
C PHE A 27 3.79 -18.94 29.32
N ARG A 28 4.32 -19.97 30.01
CA ARG A 28 3.52 -20.87 30.85
C ARG A 28 2.94 -20.14 32.06
N GLN A 29 3.66 -19.23 32.66
CA GLN A 29 3.16 -18.40 33.76
C GLN A 29 1.98 -17.55 33.31
N TYR A 30 2.08 -16.90 32.14
CA TYR A 30 1.00 -16.10 31.57
C TYR A 30 -0.11 -16.98 30.96
N ALA A 31 0.22 -18.07 30.30
CA ALA A 31 -0.76 -19.06 29.83
C ALA A 31 -1.41 -19.82 30.98
N GLY A 32 -0.66 -20.12 32.05
CA GLY A 32 -1.21 -20.71 33.28
C GLY A 32 -2.20 -19.79 33.99
N GLN A 33 -1.93 -18.48 34.03
CA GLN A 33 -2.90 -17.49 34.50
C GLN A 33 -4.10 -17.38 33.54
N PHE A 34 -3.92 -17.67 32.26
CA PHE A 34 -5.00 -17.77 31.26
C PHE A 34 -5.90 -18.97 31.49
N VAL A 35 -5.32 -20.13 31.73
CA VAL A 35 -6.06 -21.37 31.96
C VAL A 35 -6.77 -21.36 33.35
N GLN A 36 -6.14 -20.77 34.36
CA GLN A 36 -6.71 -20.64 35.71
C GLN A 36 -7.76 -19.55 35.89
N THR A 37 -7.72 -18.47 35.08
CA THR A 37 -8.59 -17.31 35.25
C THR A 37 -9.16 -16.86 33.95
N ARG A 38 -9.75 -17.57 33.09
CA ARG A 38 -10.36 -17.10 31.82
C ARG A 38 -10.13 -15.60 31.46
N GLY A 39 -9.54 -14.83 32.37
CA GLY A 39 -9.21 -13.41 32.30
C GLY A 39 -7.74 -13.07 32.05
N GLY A 40 -6.78 -14.00 32.25
CA GLY A 40 -5.35 -13.66 32.13
C GLY A 40 -4.91 -13.34 30.70
N TYR A 41 -5.36 -14.14 29.72
CA TYR A 41 -5.14 -13.83 28.30
C TYR A 41 -5.83 -12.53 27.87
N TRP A 42 -7.04 -12.31 28.35
CA TRP A 42 -7.77 -11.06 28.13
C TRP A 42 -7.10 -9.85 28.79
N LYS A 43 -6.43 -10.02 29.93
CA LYS A 43 -5.64 -8.95 30.55
C LYS A 43 -4.40 -8.64 29.73
N LEU A 44 -3.65 -9.64 29.27
CA LEU A 44 -2.50 -9.49 28.36
C LEU A 44 -2.92 -8.92 27.01
N PHE A 45 -4.00 -9.43 26.45
CA PHE A 45 -4.56 -8.97 25.19
C PHE A 45 -5.13 -7.54 25.32
N LYS A 46 -5.79 -7.21 26.43
CA LYS A 46 -6.24 -5.86 26.71
C LYS A 46 -5.08 -4.90 26.97
N ALA A 47 -4.04 -5.31 27.68
CA ALA A 47 -2.83 -4.53 27.87
C ALA A 47 -2.09 -4.31 26.54
N TRP A 48 -2.04 -5.34 25.70
CA TRP A 48 -1.51 -5.21 24.32
C TRP A 48 -2.37 -4.29 23.44
N LEU A 49 -3.69 -4.41 23.50
CA LEU A 49 -4.63 -3.50 22.81
C LEU A 49 -4.61 -2.08 23.36
N ALA A 50 -4.46 -1.94 24.68
CA ALA A 50 -4.37 -0.65 25.35
C ALA A 50 -2.98 -0.01 25.22
N ASN A 51 -2.04 -0.69 24.51
CA ASN A 51 -0.65 -0.27 24.47
C ASN A 51 -0.03 -0.06 25.88
N ASP A 52 -0.41 -0.90 26.83
CA ASP A 52 0.22 -0.85 28.15
C ASP A 52 1.68 -1.29 28.06
N VAL A 53 2.51 -0.30 27.76
CA VAL A 53 3.96 -0.46 27.55
C VAL A 53 4.63 -0.98 28.82
N SER A 54 4.08 -0.70 30.01
CA SER A 54 4.66 -1.13 31.27
C SER A 54 4.64 -2.64 31.44
N LEU A 55 3.52 -3.28 31.10
CA LEU A 55 3.41 -4.75 31.14
C LEU A 55 4.18 -5.42 30.00
N ALA A 56 4.23 -4.80 28.84
CA ALA A 56 4.96 -5.30 27.69
C ALA A 56 6.48 -5.14 27.88
N SER A 57 6.95 -4.03 28.45
CA SER A 57 8.37 -3.77 28.70
C SER A 57 8.94 -4.66 29.80
N ALA A 58 8.18 -4.97 30.83
CA ALA A 58 8.61 -5.89 31.90
C ALA A 58 8.89 -7.31 31.41
N SER A 59 8.32 -7.72 30.27
CA SER A 59 8.50 -9.02 29.63
C SER A 59 9.35 -9.00 28.36
N PHE A 60 9.86 -7.82 27.94
CA PHE A 60 10.59 -7.67 26.70
C PHE A 60 12.09 -7.94 26.92
N ASP A 61 12.57 -9.00 26.28
CA ASP A 61 13.98 -9.38 26.30
C ASP A 61 14.74 -8.65 25.17
N TYR A 62 15.41 -7.56 25.52
CA TYR A 62 16.19 -6.74 24.59
C TYR A 62 17.39 -7.49 23.97
N ASP A 63 17.99 -8.43 24.68
CA ASP A 63 19.13 -9.21 24.17
C ASP A 63 18.65 -10.20 23.11
N ALA A 64 17.63 -10.95 23.41
CA ALA A 64 16.99 -11.83 22.44
C ALA A 64 16.44 -11.07 21.21
N HIS A 65 15.99 -9.84 21.41
CA HIS A 65 15.56 -8.99 20.30
C HIS A 65 16.75 -8.57 19.41
N ARG A 66 17.90 -8.24 19.99
CA ARG A 66 19.13 -7.95 19.25
C ARG A 66 19.66 -9.16 18.47
N GLU A 67 19.66 -10.33 19.10
CA GLU A 67 20.03 -11.58 18.44
C GLU A 67 19.14 -11.87 17.24
N ALA A 68 17.82 -11.85 17.42
CA ALA A 68 16.87 -12.06 16.34
C ALA A 68 17.02 -11.04 15.20
N TRP A 69 17.29 -9.77 15.53
CA TRP A 69 17.58 -8.75 14.54
C TRP A 69 18.88 -9.03 13.77
N THR A 70 19.90 -9.48 14.46
CA THR A 70 21.18 -9.88 13.83
C THR A 70 20.97 -11.01 12.83
N GLU A 71 20.14 -12.00 13.17
CA GLU A 71 19.83 -13.11 12.25
C GLU A 71 18.99 -12.65 11.05
N VAL A 72 18.06 -11.71 11.22
CA VAL A 72 17.34 -11.08 10.11
C VAL A 72 18.31 -10.37 9.15
N ALA A 73 19.23 -9.59 9.70
CA ALA A 73 20.24 -8.89 8.89
C ALA A 73 21.18 -9.86 8.15
N LYS A 74 21.64 -10.93 8.83
CA LYS A 74 22.45 -11.99 8.20
C LYS A 74 21.68 -12.71 7.09
N ALA A 75 20.42 -13.06 7.31
CA ALA A 75 19.58 -13.71 6.30
C ALA A 75 19.39 -12.83 5.07
N ALA A 76 19.12 -11.54 5.26
CA ALA A 76 19.04 -10.60 4.15
C ALA A 76 20.36 -10.50 3.38
N GLN A 77 21.50 -10.52 4.06
CA GLN A 77 22.81 -10.51 3.38
C GLN A 77 23.10 -11.81 2.63
N LYS A 78 22.83 -12.95 3.27
CA LYS A 78 23.06 -14.27 2.68
C LYS A 78 22.32 -14.48 1.36
N HIS A 79 21.12 -13.93 1.24
CA HIS A 79 20.23 -14.11 0.09
C HIS A 79 20.25 -12.92 -0.89
N ASN A 80 21.10 -11.93 -0.66
CA ASN A 80 21.25 -10.82 -1.60
C ASN A 80 22.18 -11.24 -2.74
N ASP A 81 21.60 -11.37 -3.93
CA ASP A 81 22.30 -11.72 -5.17
C ASP A 81 22.02 -10.63 -6.22
N PRO A 82 22.83 -9.55 -6.25
CA PRO A 82 22.62 -8.41 -7.13
C PRO A 82 22.54 -8.84 -8.61
N GLY A 83 21.56 -8.30 -9.32
CA GLY A 83 21.23 -8.67 -10.69
C GLY A 83 20.18 -9.77 -10.80
N ASN A 84 20.08 -10.67 -9.84
CA ASN A 84 19.13 -11.79 -9.82
C ASN A 84 18.04 -11.62 -8.75
N PHE A 85 18.45 -11.45 -7.50
CA PHE A 85 17.54 -11.37 -6.36
C PHE A 85 18.07 -10.37 -5.31
N THR A 86 17.43 -9.21 -5.22
CA THR A 86 17.81 -8.18 -4.25
C THR A 86 16.97 -8.29 -2.99
N THR A 87 17.62 -8.25 -1.83
CA THR A 87 16.99 -8.22 -0.51
C THR A 87 17.33 -6.93 0.22
N PHE A 88 16.47 -6.53 1.14
CA PHE A 88 16.71 -5.41 2.06
C PHE A 88 16.75 -5.89 3.50
N ILE A 89 17.61 -5.29 4.30
CA ILE A 89 17.50 -5.38 5.74
C ILE A 89 16.35 -4.45 6.14
N GLY A 90 15.34 -4.98 6.80
CA GLY A 90 14.17 -4.20 7.18
C GLY A 90 13.38 -4.81 8.32
N TYR A 91 12.46 -4.04 8.86
CA TYR A 91 11.56 -4.48 9.92
C TYR A 91 10.26 -3.68 9.89
N GLU A 92 9.22 -4.20 10.53
CA GLU A 92 8.00 -3.47 10.77
C GLU A 92 8.03 -2.78 12.14
N TRP A 93 7.92 -1.45 12.11
CA TRP A 93 7.59 -0.65 13.30
C TRP A 93 6.09 -0.70 13.52
N THR A 94 5.65 -1.68 14.33
CA THR A 94 4.25 -1.97 14.59
C THR A 94 3.73 -1.12 15.74
N SER A 95 3.25 0.08 15.45
CA SER A 95 2.60 0.95 16.40
C SER A 95 1.07 0.94 16.24
N ALA A 96 0.37 1.40 17.25
CA ALA A 96 -1.08 1.60 17.19
C ALA A 96 -1.46 2.79 18.07
N PHE A 97 -2.42 3.57 17.61
CA PHE A 97 -2.94 4.68 18.38
C PHE A 97 -3.71 4.19 19.60
N LEU A 98 -3.58 4.91 20.73
CA LEU A 98 -4.28 4.60 21.98
C LEU A 98 -5.79 4.86 21.85
N GLN A 99 -6.55 4.25 22.78
CA GLN A 99 -7.97 4.55 22.94
C GLN A 99 -8.19 6.05 23.29
N PRO A 100 -9.33 6.66 22.86
CA PRO A 100 -10.47 6.00 22.21
C PRO A 100 -10.30 5.76 20.72
N ASP A 101 -9.33 6.40 20.06
CA ASP A 101 -9.22 6.44 18.60
C ASP A 101 -8.83 5.11 17.99
N GLY A 102 -7.89 4.38 18.56
CA GLY A 102 -7.44 3.08 18.08
C GLY A 102 -7.11 3.06 16.57
N GLY A 103 -6.40 2.07 16.08
CA GLY A 103 -6.13 1.96 14.66
C GLY A 103 -4.71 1.51 14.37
N ALA A 104 -4.49 1.01 13.17
CA ALA A 104 -3.17 0.62 12.70
C ALA A 104 -2.34 1.87 12.39
N TYR A 105 -1.07 1.85 12.83
CA TYR A 105 -0.14 2.96 12.61
C TYR A 105 1.25 2.42 12.29
N HIS A 106 1.31 1.48 11.37
CA HIS A 106 2.46 0.63 11.08
C HIS A 106 3.30 1.20 9.96
N ARG A 107 4.62 0.97 10.02
CA ARG A 107 5.60 1.29 8.99
C ARG A 107 6.57 0.15 8.78
N ASN A 108 6.89 -0.14 7.54
CA ASN A 108 8.04 -0.94 7.19
C ASN A 108 9.25 -0.01 7.05
N VAL A 109 10.34 -0.28 7.78
CA VAL A 109 11.59 0.47 7.69
C VAL A 109 12.61 -0.37 6.95
N LEU A 110 13.14 0.16 5.85
CA LEU A 110 14.13 -0.48 4.97
C LEU A 110 15.45 0.28 5.03
N PHE A 111 16.58 -0.45 5.08
CA PHE A 111 17.93 0.12 5.07
C PHE A 111 18.58 -0.03 3.69
N ASN A 112 19.21 1.05 3.22
CA ASN A 112 19.87 1.12 1.92
C ASN A 112 21.10 0.20 1.79
N SER A 113 21.74 -0.17 2.90
CA SER A 113 23.04 -0.81 2.88
C SER A 113 23.06 -2.22 3.46
N SER A 114 24.24 -2.86 3.39
CA SER A 114 24.53 -4.10 4.10
C SER A 114 24.66 -3.92 5.61
N LYS A 115 24.69 -2.68 6.09
CA LYS A 115 24.79 -2.34 7.51
C LYS A 115 23.43 -1.94 8.05
N ALA A 116 23.18 -2.28 9.28
CA ALA A 116 21.96 -1.93 10.02
C ALA A 116 22.33 -1.54 11.46
N PRO A 117 21.46 -0.80 12.16
CA PRO A 117 21.69 -0.48 13.57
C PRO A 117 21.76 -1.75 14.40
N LYS A 118 22.45 -1.71 15.53
CA LYS A 118 22.55 -2.86 16.46
C LYS A 118 21.20 -3.36 16.99
N ARG A 119 20.20 -2.48 16.99
CA ARG A 119 18.84 -2.75 17.39
C ARG A 119 17.90 -1.84 16.60
N PRO A 120 16.77 -2.34 16.06
CA PRO A 120 15.78 -1.47 15.44
C PRO A 120 15.05 -0.62 16.51
N PHE A 121 14.62 0.57 16.11
CA PHE A 121 13.69 1.38 16.90
C PHE A 121 12.29 0.74 16.84
N THR A 122 11.68 0.53 17.98
CA THR A 122 10.41 -0.20 18.08
C THR A 122 9.34 0.63 18.78
N ARG A 123 8.11 0.16 18.77
CA ARG A 123 7.03 0.75 19.59
C ARG A 123 7.33 0.75 21.09
N MET A 124 8.28 -0.05 21.56
CA MET A 124 8.73 -0.06 22.95
C MET A 124 9.61 1.15 23.27
N ASP A 125 10.24 1.75 22.25
CA ASP A 125 11.00 2.98 22.39
C ASP A 125 10.06 4.20 22.31
N SER A 126 9.17 4.22 21.30
CA SER A 126 8.09 5.21 21.19
C SER A 126 7.00 4.71 20.24
N GLN A 127 5.78 5.19 20.44
CA GLN A 127 4.65 4.98 19.55
C GLN A 127 4.41 6.17 18.61
N ASN A 128 5.13 7.26 18.82
CA ASN A 128 5.08 8.46 18.00
C ASN A 128 5.95 8.28 16.74
N PRO A 129 5.40 8.41 15.50
CA PRO A 129 6.17 8.30 14.28
C PRO A 129 7.23 9.41 14.11
N GLU A 130 7.03 10.58 14.71
CA GLU A 130 7.99 11.68 14.68
C GLU A 130 9.30 11.28 15.41
N ASP A 131 9.19 10.50 16.48
CA ASP A 131 10.36 9.95 17.18
C ASP A 131 11.05 8.87 16.33
N LEU A 132 10.29 8.06 15.57
CA LEU A 132 10.86 7.14 14.60
C LEU A 132 11.64 7.90 13.53
N TRP A 133 11.08 8.97 12.96
CA TRP A 133 11.75 9.77 11.93
C TRP A 133 12.99 10.47 12.49
N THR A 134 12.94 10.98 13.71
CA THR A 134 14.09 11.58 14.41
C THR A 134 15.21 10.56 14.62
N TRP A 135 14.84 9.33 15.00
CA TRP A 135 15.79 8.24 15.08
C TRP A 135 16.39 7.87 13.70
N MET A 136 15.57 7.83 12.65
CA MET A 136 16.04 7.57 11.28
C MET A 136 17.01 8.66 10.80
N ASP A 137 16.75 9.93 11.08
CA ASP A 137 17.65 11.05 10.79
C ASP A 137 18.98 10.86 11.54
N THR A 138 18.94 10.52 12.82
CA THR A 138 20.15 10.21 13.62
C THR A 138 20.96 9.02 13.06
N MET A 139 20.26 8.02 12.49
CA MET A 139 20.95 6.89 11.85
C MET A 139 21.56 7.30 10.51
N ARG A 140 20.91 8.16 9.75
CA ARG A 140 21.43 8.72 8.49
C ARG A 140 22.69 9.53 8.72
N ASP A 141 22.74 10.34 9.76
CA ASP A 141 23.96 11.09 10.15
C ASP A 141 25.15 10.17 10.48
N LYS A 142 24.86 8.92 10.86
CA LYS A 142 25.86 7.86 11.09
C LYS A 142 26.15 7.01 9.85
N GLY A 143 25.64 7.40 8.68
CA GLY A 143 25.80 6.68 7.42
C GLY A 143 24.91 5.45 7.26
N LEU A 144 23.82 5.35 8.02
CA LEU A 144 22.81 4.29 7.93
C LEU A 144 21.52 4.86 7.37
N ASP A 145 21.46 5.07 6.05
CA ASP A 145 20.26 5.60 5.41
C ASP A 145 19.14 4.57 5.36
N SER A 146 17.91 5.05 5.56
CA SER A 146 16.70 4.24 5.60
C SER A 146 15.50 5.03 5.11
N LEU A 147 14.44 4.33 4.70
CA LEU A 147 13.13 4.90 4.43
C LEU A 147 12.04 4.07 5.12
N ALA A 148 10.96 4.73 5.48
CA ALA A 148 9.76 4.11 6.01
C ALA A 148 8.66 4.07 4.96
N ILE A 149 7.85 3.01 4.98
CA ILE A 149 6.68 2.83 4.14
C ILE A 149 5.48 2.66 5.05
N LEU A 150 4.57 3.63 5.03
CA LEU A 150 3.31 3.55 5.75
C LEU A 150 2.41 2.50 5.10
N HIS A 151 1.80 1.62 5.90
CA HIS A 151 0.84 0.63 5.40
C HIS A 151 -0.38 0.49 6.29
N ASN A 152 -1.45 -0.18 5.80
CA ASN A 152 -2.73 -0.32 6.50
C ASN A 152 -3.41 1.01 6.86
N SER A 153 -3.24 2.05 6.06
CA SER A 153 -3.83 3.35 6.38
C SER A 153 -5.37 3.29 6.43
N ASN A 154 -6.01 2.45 5.61
CA ASN A 154 -7.46 2.18 5.62
C ASN A 154 -7.97 1.72 7.00
N GLN A 155 -7.14 1.06 7.81
CA GLN A 155 -7.48 0.57 9.15
C GLN A 155 -7.01 1.51 10.28
N SER A 156 -6.51 2.69 9.95
CA SER A 156 -5.93 3.63 10.91
C SER A 156 -6.94 4.46 11.69
N ASN A 157 -8.22 4.42 11.32
CA ASN A 157 -9.26 5.27 11.90
C ASN A 157 -8.93 6.78 11.82
N GLY A 158 -8.43 7.22 10.68
CA GLY A 158 -8.07 8.62 10.44
C GLY A 158 -6.69 9.03 10.97
N GLN A 159 -5.93 8.10 11.57
CA GLN A 159 -4.67 8.45 12.21
C GLN A 159 -3.47 8.47 11.26
N ALA A 160 -3.54 7.78 10.11
CA ALA A 160 -2.44 7.69 9.15
C ALA A 160 -2.08 9.03 8.52
N PHE A 161 -3.10 9.85 8.23
CA PHE A 161 -2.96 11.13 7.54
C PHE A 161 -3.58 12.28 8.36
N ARG A 162 -3.29 12.30 9.67
CA ARG A 162 -3.71 13.39 10.56
C ARG A 162 -3.16 14.73 10.06
N LEU A 163 -3.95 15.77 10.23
CA LEU A 163 -3.54 17.16 9.96
C LEU A 163 -2.95 17.85 11.21
N ALA A 164 -2.40 17.05 12.10
CA ALA A 164 -1.76 17.50 13.34
C ALA A 164 -0.59 16.58 13.71
N TYR A 165 0.40 17.12 14.39
CA TYR A 165 1.44 16.36 15.09
C TYR A 165 0.85 15.28 15.99
N PHE A 166 1.67 14.34 16.46
CA PHE A 166 1.22 13.32 17.41
C PHE A 166 0.69 13.92 18.71
N ASP A 167 1.26 15.04 19.16
CA ASP A 167 0.85 15.80 20.34
C ASP A 167 -0.37 16.72 20.11
N GLY A 168 -0.89 16.80 18.88
CA GLY A 168 -2.06 17.59 18.52
C GLY A 168 -1.77 18.99 17.99
N ARG A 169 -0.53 19.46 17.95
CA ARG A 169 -0.17 20.75 17.30
C ARG A 169 -0.49 20.69 15.80
N PRO A 170 -0.85 21.84 15.18
CA PRO A 170 -1.01 21.93 13.72
C PRO A 170 0.29 21.57 13.00
N LEU A 171 0.19 20.89 11.85
CA LEU A 171 1.34 20.60 10.98
C LEU A 171 1.97 21.89 10.49
N ASP A 172 3.28 21.84 10.25
CA ASP A 172 4.09 22.92 9.69
C ASP A 172 5.08 22.39 8.64
N GLN A 173 5.86 23.32 8.05
CA GLN A 173 6.87 23.01 7.05
C GLN A 173 7.91 22.01 7.58
N ALA A 174 8.33 22.14 8.84
CA ALA A 174 9.35 21.23 9.42
C ALA A 174 8.85 19.79 9.51
N TYR A 175 7.57 19.60 9.90
CA TYR A 175 6.94 18.28 9.88
C TYR A 175 6.89 17.70 8.45
N ALA A 176 6.47 18.50 7.49
CA ALA A 176 6.36 18.06 6.09
C ALA A 176 7.72 17.60 5.55
N GLU A 177 8.77 18.37 5.78
CA GLU A 177 10.14 18.05 5.37
C GLU A 177 10.67 16.78 6.07
N GLN A 178 10.48 16.65 7.39
CA GLN A 178 10.93 15.48 8.12
C GLN A 178 10.20 14.23 7.67
N ARG A 179 8.88 14.30 7.49
CA ARG A 179 8.08 13.17 7.01
C ARG A 179 8.51 12.76 5.60
N MET A 180 8.59 13.67 4.65
CA MET A 180 8.94 13.35 3.26
C MET A 180 10.36 12.82 3.11
N ARG A 181 11.29 13.27 3.95
CA ARG A 181 12.65 12.73 4.00
C ARG A 181 12.70 11.27 4.49
N ASN A 182 11.84 10.91 5.44
CA ASN A 182 11.85 9.61 6.10
C ASN A 182 10.75 8.64 5.61
N GLU A 183 9.58 9.15 5.24
CA GLU A 183 8.39 8.36 4.85
C GLU A 183 7.83 8.85 3.50
N PRO A 184 8.61 8.72 2.40
CA PRO A 184 8.18 9.20 1.09
C PRO A 184 7.18 8.28 0.39
N MET A 185 6.90 7.10 0.96
CA MET A 185 6.15 6.02 0.33
C MET A 185 4.94 5.60 1.16
N VAL A 186 3.91 5.13 0.46
CA VAL A 186 2.73 4.49 1.06
C VAL A 186 2.36 3.22 0.30
N GLU A 187 1.89 2.25 1.03
CA GLU A 187 1.28 1.05 0.46
C GLU A 187 -0.18 1.35 0.11
N ILE A 188 -0.52 1.25 -1.19
CA ILE A 188 -1.86 1.60 -1.68
C ILE A 188 -2.84 0.43 -1.58
N THR A 189 -2.34 -0.80 -1.57
CA THR A 189 -3.14 -2.02 -1.44
C THR A 189 -2.32 -3.17 -0.87
N GLN A 190 -2.99 -4.05 -0.16
CA GLN A 190 -2.45 -5.30 0.39
C GLN A 190 -3.58 -6.27 0.72
N ILE A 191 -3.25 -7.42 1.30
CA ILE A 191 -4.21 -8.47 1.67
C ILE A 191 -5.34 -7.99 2.63
N LYS A 192 -5.12 -6.91 3.38
CA LYS A 192 -6.14 -6.28 4.25
C LYS A 192 -6.87 -5.11 3.56
N GLY A 193 -6.95 -5.15 2.22
CA GLY A 193 -7.72 -4.23 1.40
C GLY A 193 -6.94 -3.04 0.86
N THR A 194 -7.66 -2.22 0.11
CA THR A 194 -7.12 -1.02 -0.52
C THR A 194 -7.06 0.17 0.42
N SER A 195 -6.08 1.03 0.20
CA SER A 195 -5.94 2.35 0.83
C SER A 195 -6.01 3.50 -0.19
N GLU A 196 -6.32 3.25 -1.47
CA GLU A 196 -6.39 4.29 -2.50
C GLU A 196 -7.40 5.37 -2.15
N THR A 197 -8.68 4.99 -2.12
CA THR A 197 -9.80 5.86 -1.78
C THR A 197 -10.98 5.05 -1.24
N HIS A 198 -12.04 5.75 -0.84
CA HIS A 198 -13.26 5.16 -0.30
C HIS A 198 -14.48 5.82 -0.95
N PRO A 199 -15.60 5.10 -1.23
CA PRO A 199 -16.79 5.67 -1.87
C PRO A 199 -17.37 6.90 -1.16
N ARG A 200 -17.18 7.04 0.16
CA ARG A 200 -17.60 8.23 0.91
C ARG A 200 -16.72 9.46 0.69
N LEU A 201 -15.46 9.26 0.26
CA LEU A 201 -14.50 10.33 -0.02
C LEU A 201 -14.49 10.69 -1.50
N SER A 202 -14.76 9.70 -2.36
CA SER A 202 -14.78 9.83 -3.82
C SER A 202 -16.13 9.32 -4.38
N PRO A 203 -17.26 10.02 -4.13
CA PRO A 203 -18.59 9.53 -4.50
C PRO A 203 -18.83 9.52 -6.02
N ASN A 204 -18.01 10.24 -6.79
CA ASN A 204 -18.11 10.30 -8.25
C ASN A 204 -17.14 9.32 -8.96
N ASP A 205 -16.44 8.48 -8.19
CA ASP A 205 -15.56 7.43 -8.70
C ASP A 205 -16.27 6.08 -8.60
N GLU A 206 -16.74 5.56 -9.72
CA GLU A 206 -17.40 4.26 -9.80
C GLU A 206 -16.50 3.08 -9.37
N TRP A 207 -15.18 3.30 -9.34
CA TRP A 207 -14.17 2.30 -8.98
C TRP A 207 -13.62 2.46 -7.55
N ALA A 208 -14.17 3.38 -6.76
CA ALA A 208 -13.73 3.65 -5.39
C ALA A 208 -14.00 2.49 -4.41
N GLY A 209 -14.89 1.56 -4.78
CA GLY A 209 -15.33 0.46 -3.90
C GLY A 209 -14.45 -0.79 -3.91
N PHE A 210 -13.25 -0.75 -4.46
CA PHE A 210 -12.38 -1.92 -4.60
C PHE A 210 -11.83 -2.40 -3.26
N GLU A 211 -12.09 -3.67 -2.92
CA GLU A 211 -11.52 -4.39 -1.75
C GLU A 211 -11.51 -3.54 -0.46
N ILE A 212 -12.64 -2.93 -0.14
CA ILE A 212 -12.78 -2.09 1.05
C ILE A 212 -12.86 -2.95 2.31
N LEU A 213 -11.87 -2.83 3.19
CA LEU A 213 -11.90 -3.39 4.53
C LEU A 213 -12.19 -2.29 5.57
N ASN A 214 -13.44 -2.22 6.01
CA ASN A 214 -13.95 -1.12 6.84
C ASN A 214 -13.67 -1.26 8.35
N THR A 215 -12.95 -2.28 8.78
CA THR A 215 -12.78 -2.54 10.21
C THR A 215 -11.48 -1.97 10.74
N ARG A 216 -11.51 -1.43 11.96
CA ARG A 216 -10.29 -1.06 12.69
C ARG A 216 -9.47 -2.31 13.03
N LYS A 217 -8.15 -2.19 12.98
CA LYS A 217 -7.28 -3.27 13.43
C LYS A 217 -7.51 -3.57 14.92
N GLY A 218 -7.65 -4.85 15.24
CA GLY A 218 -7.83 -5.32 16.62
C GLY A 218 -9.24 -5.17 17.20
N LYS A 219 -10.16 -4.53 16.49
CA LYS A 219 -11.56 -4.37 16.92
C LYS A 219 -12.49 -4.67 15.76
N THR A 220 -12.89 -5.94 15.63
CA THR A 220 -13.72 -6.44 14.52
C THR A 220 -15.10 -5.79 14.43
N ASN A 221 -15.60 -5.22 15.52
CA ASN A 221 -16.94 -4.63 15.61
C ASN A 221 -16.95 -3.10 15.44
N PHE A 222 -15.81 -2.47 15.13
CA PHE A 222 -15.72 -1.03 14.96
C PHE A 222 -15.25 -0.68 13.56
N TYR A 223 -15.97 0.23 12.90
CA TYR A 223 -15.57 0.76 11.61
C TYR A 223 -14.39 1.73 11.74
N SER A 224 -13.50 1.69 10.75
CA SER A 224 -12.46 2.69 10.57
C SER A 224 -13.07 3.95 9.95
N SER A 225 -12.73 5.12 10.45
CA SER A 225 -13.14 6.39 9.86
C SER A 225 -12.45 6.57 8.50
N PRO A 226 -13.16 6.80 7.38
CA PRO A 226 -12.53 7.05 6.11
C PRO A 226 -11.69 8.34 6.07
N PRO A 227 -12.14 9.50 6.58
CA PRO A 227 -11.31 10.71 6.62
C PRO A 227 -10.00 10.48 7.38
N GLY A 228 -8.88 10.89 6.77
CA GLY A 228 -7.52 10.70 7.28
C GLY A 228 -6.99 9.27 7.17
N SER A 229 -7.69 8.36 6.47
CA SER A 229 -7.32 6.95 6.31
C SER A 229 -6.94 6.58 4.88
N TYR A 230 -7.27 7.39 3.88
CA TYR A 230 -7.08 7.06 2.48
C TYR A 230 -6.14 8.00 1.75
N VAL A 231 -5.38 7.44 0.84
CA VAL A 231 -4.23 8.09 0.20
C VAL A 231 -4.64 9.26 -0.69
N ARG A 232 -5.70 9.11 -1.51
CA ARG A 232 -6.13 10.18 -2.43
C ARG A 232 -6.56 11.44 -1.66
N GLU A 233 -7.30 11.28 -0.57
CA GLU A 233 -7.64 12.39 0.32
C GLU A 233 -6.37 13.02 0.94
N ALA A 234 -5.39 12.18 1.33
CA ALA A 234 -4.14 12.68 1.87
C ALA A 234 -3.36 13.54 0.85
N LEU A 235 -3.29 13.12 -0.42
CA LEU A 235 -2.67 13.92 -1.48
C LEU A 235 -3.35 15.30 -1.60
N MET A 236 -4.68 15.34 -1.59
CA MET A 236 -5.47 16.57 -1.65
C MET A 236 -5.22 17.46 -0.41
N ASN A 237 -5.23 16.87 0.78
CA ASN A 237 -4.93 17.58 2.03
C ASN A 237 -3.50 18.13 2.04
N GLY A 238 -2.54 17.40 1.46
CA GLY A 238 -1.15 17.87 1.31
C GLY A 238 -1.05 19.12 0.45
N MET A 239 -1.81 19.18 -0.67
CA MET A 239 -1.89 20.38 -1.50
C MET A 239 -2.50 21.57 -0.75
N ALA A 240 -3.56 21.32 0.03
CA ALA A 240 -4.19 22.39 0.83
C ALA A 240 -3.21 22.95 1.88
N LEU A 241 -2.46 22.09 2.57
CA LEU A 241 -1.43 22.50 3.53
C LEU A 241 -0.31 23.32 2.87
N GLU A 242 0.15 22.88 1.68
CA GLU A 242 1.19 23.58 0.92
C GLU A 242 0.75 25.01 0.53
N ARG A 243 -0.53 25.18 0.20
CA ARG A 243 -1.13 26.51 -0.08
C ARG A 243 -1.24 27.42 1.17
N GLU A 244 -1.21 26.84 2.35
CA GLU A 244 -1.18 27.56 3.63
C GLU A 244 0.26 27.80 4.13
N ASP A 245 1.27 27.62 3.30
CA ASP A 245 2.70 27.73 3.63
C ASP A 245 3.15 26.77 4.76
N ARG A 246 2.46 25.62 4.90
CA ARG A 246 2.72 24.60 5.90
C ARG A 246 3.48 23.38 5.36
N GLY A 247 3.87 23.44 4.08
CA GLY A 247 4.49 22.34 3.36
C GLY A 247 3.51 21.21 3.03
N ASN A 248 3.98 20.25 2.21
CA ASN A 248 3.18 19.09 1.81
C ASN A 248 3.76 17.80 2.39
N PRO A 249 3.21 17.26 3.50
CA PRO A 249 3.69 16.03 4.11
C PRO A 249 3.19 14.76 3.41
N PHE A 250 2.47 14.89 2.30
CA PHE A 250 1.80 13.77 1.64
C PHE A 250 2.13 13.68 0.13
N LYS A 251 3.29 14.13 -0.31
CA LYS A 251 3.82 13.90 -1.67
C LYS A 251 4.31 12.45 -1.83
N LEU A 252 3.44 11.49 -1.58
CA LEU A 252 3.75 10.08 -1.43
C LEU A 252 3.87 9.36 -2.77
N GLY A 253 4.84 8.44 -2.86
CA GLY A 253 4.90 7.42 -3.90
C GLY A 253 4.11 6.18 -3.49
N PHE A 254 3.67 5.38 -4.46
CA PHE A 254 2.79 4.23 -4.26
C PHE A 254 3.51 2.91 -4.48
N ILE A 255 3.23 1.94 -3.60
CA ILE A 255 3.53 0.52 -3.81
C ILE A 255 2.32 -0.32 -3.43
N GLY A 256 2.25 -1.56 -3.91
CA GLY A 256 1.45 -2.62 -3.32
C GLY A 256 2.33 -3.57 -2.51
N SER A 257 1.76 -4.32 -1.58
CA SER A 257 2.51 -5.28 -0.77
C SER A 257 1.62 -6.39 -0.24
N SER A 258 2.19 -7.39 0.44
CA SER A 258 1.42 -8.54 0.90
C SER A 258 0.92 -8.41 2.34
N ASP A 259 1.75 -7.96 3.25
CA ASP A 259 1.53 -8.03 4.71
C ASP A 259 1.11 -9.44 5.18
N ASN A 260 1.55 -10.46 4.47
CA ASN A 260 1.27 -11.86 4.83
C ASN A 260 2.16 -12.32 5.98
N HIS A 261 1.60 -13.23 6.80
CA HIS A 261 2.24 -13.75 8.00
C HIS A 261 2.59 -15.24 7.89
N ASN A 262 2.80 -15.73 6.65
CA ASN A 262 3.13 -17.13 6.33
C ASN A 262 4.34 -17.23 5.38
N SER A 263 5.17 -16.20 5.34
CA SER A 263 6.40 -16.11 4.52
C SER A 263 6.19 -16.15 3.00
N SER A 264 4.96 -15.99 2.52
CA SER A 264 4.62 -15.93 1.09
C SER A 264 3.41 -15.03 0.87
N GLY A 265 3.25 -14.47 -0.35
CA GLY A 265 2.09 -13.68 -0.74
C GLY A 265 1.05 -14.53 -1.50
N SER A 266 -0.23 -14.28 -1.27
CA SER A 266 -1.34 -14.80 -2.08
C SER A 266 -1.68 -13.77 -3.16
N TYR A 267 -1.02 -13.86 -4.31
CA TYR A 267 -1.12 -12.83 -5.36
C TYR A 267 -2.24 -13.09 -6.36
N GLU A 268 -2.59 -14.36 -6.58
CA GLU A 268 -3.55 -14.79 -7.59
C GLU A 268 -4.84 -15.25 -6.90
N GLU A 269 -5.97 -14.80 -7.41
CA GLU A 269 -7.30 -15.09 -6.85
C GLU A 269 -7.60 -16.60 -6.85
N ASP A 270 -7.19 -17.31 -7.88
CA ASP A 270 -7.37 -18.77 -7.99
C ASP A 270 -6.45 -19.57 -7.07
N LYS A 271 -5.39 -18.96 -6.52
CA LYS A 271 -4.40 -19.61 -5.64
C LYS A 271 -4.35 -18.98 -4.26
N TYR A 272 -5.41 -18.31 -3.85
CA TYR A 272 -5.47 -17.68 -2.55
C TYR A 272 -5.39 -18.71 -1.41
N PHE A 273 -4.46 -18.52 -0.49
CA PHE A 273 -4.23 -19.43 0.64
C PHE A 273 -4.29 -18.75 2.02
N GLY A 274 -4.87 -17.56 2.09
CA GLY A 274 -5.07 -16.83 3.34
C GLY A 274 -3.86 -16.00 3.80
N THR A 275 -4.01 -15.34 4.94
CA THR A 275 -3.05 -14.38 5.51
C THR A 275 -2.10 -14.99 6.52
N THR A 276 -2.52 -16.07 7.16
CA THR A 276 -1.77 -16.77 8.20
C THR A 276 -1.98 -18.27 8.03
N PRO A 277 -1.13 -19.13 8.61
CA PRO A 277 -1.37 -20.58 8.61
C PRO A 277 -2.74 -20.99 9.19
N LEU A 278 -3.31 -20.17 10.08
CA LEU A 278 -4.63 -20.40 10.68
C LEU A 278 -5.80 -20.16 9.71
N THR A 279 -5.57 -19.45 8.60
CA THR A 279 -6.57 -19.15 7.58
C THR A 279 -6.30 -19.87 6.25
N GLY A 280 -5.54 -20.96 6.30
CA GLY A 280 -5.13 -21.70 5.10
C GLY A 280 -6.25 -22.49 4.41
N ALA A 281 -7.27 -22.95 5.15
CA ALA A 281 -8.40 -23.68 4.58
C ALA A 281 -9.60 -22.74 4.30
N PRO A 282 -10.44 -23.06 3.29
CA PRO A 282 -11.63 -22.26 2.96
C PRO A 282 -12.55 -22.00 4.15
N GLU A 283 -12.78 -22.99 5.00
CA GLU A 283 -13.59 -22.87 6.21
C GLU A 283 -12.96 -21.93 7.23
N THR A 284 -11.64 -21.97 7.39
CA THR A 284 -10.94 -21.14 8.38
C THR A 284 -10.78 -19.69 7.92
N ARG A 285 -10.74 -19.44 6.60
CA ARG A 285 -10.79 -18.08 6.03
C ARG A 285 -12.20 -17.57 5.74
N ALA A 286 -13.20 -18.37 6.16
CA ALA A 286 -14.63 -18.02 6.16
C ALA A 286 -15.25 -17.79 4.76
N SER A 287 -14.65 -18.32 3.69
CA SER A 287 -15.25 -18.30 2.35
C SER A 287 -16.38 -19.32 2.20
N VAL A 288 -16.32 -20.41 2.94
CA VAL A 288 -17.34 -21.46 2.96
C VAL A 288 -17.80 -21.73 4.39
N PRO A 289 -19.01 -22.32 4.58
CA PRO A 289 -19.55 -22.61 5.91
C PRO A 289 -18.85 -23.80 6.58
N ILE A 290 -18.86 -23.82 7.92
CA ILE A 290 -18.56 -24.98 8.75
C ILE A 290 -19.87 -25.44 9.37
N ASN A 291 -20.27 -26.70 9.13
CA ASN A 291 -21.53 -27.26 9.63
C ASN A 291 -22.76 -26.35 9.29
N GLY A 292 -22.76 -25.75 8.12
CA GLY A 292 -23.83 -24.87 7.66
C GLY A 292 -23.74 -23.40 8.12
N GLU A 293 -22.75 -23.04 8.95
CA GLU A 293 -22.58 -21.68 9.46
C GLU A 293 -21.28 -21.02 8.97
N TYR A 294 -21.36 -19.76 8.56
CA TYR A 294 -20.19 -18.96 8.20
C TYR A 294 -19.53 -18.38 9.45
N ARG A 295 -18.21 -18.44 9.49
CA ARG A 295 -17.40 -17.69 10.47
C ARG A 295 -17.47 -16.18 10.20
N ASP A 296 -16.72 -15.40 11.00
CA ASP A 296 -16.62 -13.94 10.91
C ASP A 296 -16.40 -13.45 9.44
N MET A 297 -17.17 -12.46 9.05
CA MET A 297 -17.10 -11.84 7.72
C MET A 297 -15.74 -11.22 7.43
N ARG A 298 -15.02 -10.74 8.44
CA ARG A 298 -13.78 -9.98 8.28
C ARG A 298 -12.72 -10.73 7.46
N THR A 299 -12.52 -12.01 7.72
CA THR A 299 -11.52 -12.80 6.98
C THR A 299 -11.92 -13.03 5.52
N ALA A 300 -13.22 -13.09 5.23
CA ALA A 300 -13.75 -13.18 3.87
C ALA A 300 -13.65 -11.85 3.09
N GLN A 301 -13.46 -10.74 3.80
CA GLN A 301 -13.23 -9.41 3.19
C GLN A 301 -11.75 -9.12 2.90
N PHE A 302 -10.83 -10.00 3.29
CA PHE A 302 -9.44 -9.85 2.89
C PHE A 302 -9.29 -10.06 1.40
N GLY A 303 -8.42 -9.25 0.75
CA GLY A 303 -8.10 -9.37 -0.67
C GLY A 303 -6.87 -10.23 -0.94
N ALA A 304 -6.46 -10.31 -2.19
CA ALA A 304 -5.17 -10.84 -2.56
C ALA A 304 -4.02 -9.91 -2.12
N SER A 305 -2.80 -10.42 -2.13
CA SER A 305 -1.60 -9.65 -1.84
C SER A 305 -1.29 -8.67 -2.97
N GLY A 306 -1.00 -7.42 -2.66
CA GLY A 306 -0.46 -6.47 -3.62
C GLY A 306 1.00 -6.75 -3.97
N LEU A 307 1.48 -6.12 -5.05
CA LEU A 307 2.87 -6.12 -5.49
C LEU A 307 3.40 -4.70 -5.67
N ALA A 308 4.69 -4.52 -5.33
CA ALA A 308 5.42 -3.31 -5.64
C ALA A 308 6.10 -3.43 -7.01
N GLY A 309 5.85 -2.47 -7.89
CA GLY A 309 6.63 -2.26 -9.10
C GLY A 309 7.60 -1.10 -8.91
N VAL A 310 8.83 -1.27 -9.36
CA VAL A 310 9.90 -0.26 -9.24
C VAL A 310 10.66 -0.17 -10.56
N TRP A 311 10.80 1.05 -11.08
CA TRP A 311 11.69 1.32 -12.21
C TRP A 311 13.04 1.80 -11.69
N ALA A 312 14.01 0.90 -11.74
CA ALA A 312 15.39 1.13 -11.32
C ALA A 312 16.34 0.85 -12.48
N GLU A 313 17.52 1.43 -12.43
CA GLU A 313 18.56 1.29 -13.47
C GLU A 313 19.10 -0.13 -13.51
N GLU A 314 19.13 -0.81 -12.34
CA GLU A 314 19.60 -2.18 -12.21
C GLU A 314 18.95 -2.87 -10.99
N ASN A 315 19.02 -4.19 -10.95
CA ASN A 315 18.52 -4.97 -9.81
C ASN A 315 19.57 -5.05 -8.70
N THR A 316 19.81 -3.90 -8.05
CA THR A 316 20.68 -3.79 -6.87
C THR A 316 19.95 -3.08 -5.75
N ARG A 317 20.41 -3.30 -4.51
CA ARG A 317 19.82 -2.65 -3.32
C ARG A 317 19.86 -1.14 -3.43
N GLU A 318 20.98 -0.59 -3.88
CA GLU A 318 21.17 0.85 -4.03
C GLU A 318 20.24 1.44 -5.11
N ALA A 319 20.23 0.86 -6.32
CA ALA A 319 19.39 1.36 -7.42
C ALA A 319 17.90 1.28 -7.08
N ILE A 320 17.44 0.17 -6.49
CA ILE A 320 16.04 0.01 -6.07
C ILE A 320 15.70 1.00 -4.94
N PHE A 321 16.57 1.16 -3.94
CA PHE A 321 16.34 2.12 -2.85
C PHE A 321 16.26 3.56 -3.35
N ASN A 322 17.11 3.95 -4.29
CA ASN A 322 17.09 5.27 -4.92
C ASN A 322 15.82 5.47 -5.74
N ALA A 323 15.34 4.43 -6.44
CA ALA A 323 14.07 4.46 -7.16
C ALA A 323 12.87 4.60 -6.21
N LEU A 324 12.86 3.90 -5.07
CA LEU A 324 11.86 4.10 -4.01
C LEU A 324 11.89 5.55 -3.49
N ARG A 325 13.07 6.10 -3.25
CA ARG A 325 13.23 7.47 -2.73
C ARG A 325 12.77 8.53 -3.72
N ARG A 326 13.03 8.37 -5.03
CA ARG A 326 12.50 9.25 -6.07
C ARG A 326 11.06 8.92 -6.46
N LYS A 327 10.45 7.88 -5.85
CA LYS A 327 9.05 7.46 -6.02
C LYS A 327 8.71 7.00 -7.45
N GLU A 328 9.68 6.50 -8.19
CA GLU A 328 9.45 5.92 -9.52
C GLU A 328 8.93 4.50 -9.38
N THR A 329 7.72 4.41 -8.81
CA THR A 329 7.11 3.18 -8.32
C THR A 329 5.62 3.14 -8.64
N PHE A 330 5.08 1.93 -8.63
CA PHE A 330 3.66 1.66 -8.77
C PHE A 330 3.26 0.46 -7.92
N GLY A 331 1.99 0.39 -7.55
CA GLY A 331 1.41 -0.77 -6.88
C GLY A 331 0.47 -1.53 -7.80
N THR A 332 0.36 -2.85 -7.62
CA THR A 332 -0.70 -3.66 -8.23
C THR A 332 -1.47 -4.41 -7.16
N SER A 333 -2.66 -4.89 -7.49
CA SER A 333 -3.50 -5.69 -6.58
C SER A 333 -3.14 -7.19 -6.58
N GLY A 334 -1.97 -7.57 -7.13
CA GLY A 334 -1.45 -8.93 -7.11
C GLY A 334 -0.91 -9.42 -8.46
N ASN A 335 -1.51 -8.96 -9.53
CA ASN A 335 -1.06 -9.24 -10.89
C ASN A 335 0.25 -8.51 -11.24
N ARG A 336 0.93 -8.97 -12.29
CA ARG A 336 2.21 -8.40 -12.74
C ARG A 336 2.03 -7.42 -13.89
N ILE A 337 1.01 -6.56 -13.82
CA ILE A 337 0.88 -5.43 -14.75
C ILE A 337 2.16 -4.61 -14.70
N LYS A 338 2.71 -4.27 -15.87
CA LYS A 338 3.78 -3.29 -15.98
C LYS A 338 3.17 -1.94 -16.34
N LEU A 339 3.51 -0.92 -15.58
CA LEU A 339 2.94 0.42 -15.74
C LEU A 339 4.05 1.45 -15.85
N ARG A 340 3.98 2.29 -16.89
CA ARG A 340 4.79 3.51 -17.04
C ARG A 340 3.87 4.72 -17.15
N PHE A 341 4.31 5.82 -16.55
CA PHE A 341 3.60 7.08 -16.57
C PHE A 341 4.60 8.23 -16.63
N PHE A 342 4.46 9.08 -17.64
CA PHE A 342 5.31 10.25 -17.86
C PHE A 342 4.45 11.49 -18.07
N GLY A 343 4.90 12.65 -17.58
CA GLY A 343 4.28 13.94 -17.80
C GLY A 343 5.25 14.91 -18.45
N GLY A 344 4.77 15.76 -19.33
CA GLY A 344 5.60 16.76 -20.01
C GLY A 344 4.76 17.67 -20.91
N PHE A 345 5.42 18.64 -21.56
CA PHE A 345 4.72 19.59 -22.43
C PHE A 345 4.90 19.28 -23.93
N ASP A 346 5.86 18.42 -24.29
CA ASP A 346 6.19 18.07 -25.68
C ASP A 346 6.03 16.56 -25.96
N LEU A 347 5.14 15.89 -25.18
CA LEU A 347 4.88 14.46 -25.32
C LEU A 347 3.83 14.13 -26.40
N SER A 348 3.00 15.10 -26.82
CA SER A 348 1.91 14.87 -27.78
C SER A 348 2.37 14.40 -29.16
N ASN A 349 3.63 14.65 -29.52
CA ASN A 349 4.21 14.30 -30.81
C ASN A 349 5.15 13.07 -30.73
N ILE A 350 5.12 12.30 -29.63
CA ILE A 350 5.93 11.08 -29.50
C ILE A 350 5.23 9.95 -30.26
N ASP A 351 6.00 9.21 -31.03
CA ASP A 351 5.54 7.96 -31.63
C ASP A 351 5.47 6.86 -30.56
N LEU A 352 4.24 6.49 -30.20
CA LEU A 352 3.99 5.45 -29.20
C LEU A 352 4.43 4.04 -29.66
N SER A 353 4.72 3.85 -30.95
CA SER A 353 5.22 2.58 -31.51
C SER A 353 6.75 2.48 -31.50
N ALA A 354 7.46 3.58 -31.17
CA ALA A 354 8.90 3.60 -31.17
C ALA A 354 9.51 2.61 -30.15
N GLU A 355 10.53 1.86 -30.58
CA GLU A 355 11.24 0.91 -29.70
C GLU A 355 11.90 1.59 -28.50
N ASP A 356 12.34 2.84 -28.65
CA ASP A 356 12.97 3.63 -27.62
C ASP A 356 12.00 4.60 -26.91
N LEU A 357 10.69 4.34 -26.97
CA LEU A 357 9.64 5.19 -26.37
C LEU A 357 9.98 5.64 -24.95
N ALA A 358 10.41 4.73 -24.09
CA ALA A 358 10.75 5.08 -22.72
C ALA A 358 11.91 6.10 -22.64
N LYS A 359 12.96 5.92 -23.46
CA LYS A 359 14.09 6.86 -23.53
C LYS A 359 13.65 8.24 -24.01
N GLN A 360 12.80 8.30 -25.04
CA GLN A 360 12.25 9.56 -25.52
C GLN A 360 11.40 10.25 -24.45
N ALA A 361 10.58 9.48 -23.72
CA ALA A 361 9.73 10.01 -22.64
C ALA A 361 10.56 10.60 -21.49
N TYR A 362 11.63 9.92 -21.06
CA TYR A 362 12.59 10.48 -20.08
C TYR A 362 13.29 11.75 -20.59
N GLY A 363 13.59 11.84 -21.89
CA GLY A 363 14.25 12.99 -22.48
C GLY A 363 13.37 14.23 -22.65
N LYS A 364 12.03 14.05 -22.68
CA LYS A 364 11.05 15.13 -22.96
C LYS A 364 10.11 15.43 -21.81
N GLY A 365 10.17 14.66 -20.73
CA GLY A 365 9.28 14.79 -19.59
C GLY A 365 9.87 14.22 -18.31
N VAL A 366 9.00 14.05 -17.32
CA VAL A 366 9.32 13.51 -16.01
C VAL A 366 8.56 12.20 -15.78
N PRO A 367 9.16 11.18 -15.11
CA PRO A 367 8.46 9.95 -14.77
C PRO A 367 7.53 10.14 -13.56
N MET A 368 6.70 9.12 -13.29
CA MET A 368 5.91 9.02 -12.06
C MET A 368 6.75 9.29 -10.81
N GLY A 369 6.14 9.90 -9.80
CA GLY A 369 6.80 10.28 -8.55
C GLY A 369 7.44 11.68 -8.56
N SER A 370 7.52 12.32 -9.72
CA SER A 370 8.26 13.57 -9.93
C SER A 370 7.37 14.82 -9.89
N ASP A 371 8.01 15.98 -9.76
CA ASP A 371 7.39 17.27 -9.99
C ASP A 371 7.55 17.67 -11.47
N LEU A 372 6.46 18.15 -12.09
CA LEU A 372 6.41 18.72 -13.43
C LEU A 372 6.26 20.23 -13.31
N MET A 373 7.33 20.97 -13.59
CA MET A 373 7.33 22.43 -13.52
C MET A 373 6.58 23.03 -14.71
N GLY A 374 5.61 23.90 -14.42
CA GLY A 374 4.74 24.53 -15.41
C GLY A 374 5.47 25.35 -16.47
N GLN A 375 4.93 25.38 -17.68
CA GLN A 375 5.41 26.14 -18.81
C GLN A 375 4.35 27.16 -19.31
N GLY A 376 4.07 28.16 -18.48
CA GLY A 376 3.08 29.19 -18.77
C GLY A 376 1.66 28.64 -18.90
N THR A 377 0.99 28.92 -20.03
CA THR A 377 -0.39 28.48 -20.27
C THR A 377 -0.53 27.15 -20.98
N LYS A 378 0.58 26.48 -21.32
CA LYS A 378 0.55 25.20 -22.03
C LYS A 378 0.06 24.10 -21.13
N ALA A 379 -0.97 23.35 -21.56
CA ALA A 379 -1.47 22.19 -20.83
C ALA A 379 -0.45 21.04 -20.84
N PRO A 380 -0.26 20.32 -19.72
CA PRO A 380 0.60 19.17 -19.68
C PRO A 380 -0.03 17.98 -20.44
N SER A 381 0.82 17.22 -21.09
CA SER A 381 0.47 15.95 -21.71
C SER A 381 1.11 14.80 -20.96
N PHE A 382 0.44 13.65 -20.97
CA PHE A 382 0.87 12.49 -20.22
C PHE A 382 0.90 11.25 -21.12
N ILE A 383 1.99 10.49 -21.07
CA ILE A 383 2.07 9.15 -21.64
C ILE A 383 1.66 8.16 -20.55
N VAL A 384 0.63 7.36 -20.84
CA VAL A 384 0.24 6.21 -20.04
C VAL A 384 0.49 4.95 -20.87
N TRP A 385 1.26 4.03 -20.30
CA TRP A 385 1.60 2.77 -20.95
C TRP A 385 1.52 1.62 -19.96
N ALA A 386 0.60 0.68 -20.22
CA ALA A 386 0.41 -0.51 -19.42
C ALA A 386 0.45 -1.77 -20.28
N GLN A 387 1.12 -2.81 -19.76
CA GLN A 387 1.11 -4.18 -20.29
C GLN A 387 0.48 -5.10 -19.24
N ARG A 388 -0.41 -5.99 -19.70
CA ARG A 388 -1.06 -6.96 -18.82
C ARG A 388 -0.06 -7.96 -18.22
N ASP A 389 -0.44 -8.58 -17.12
CA ASP A 389 0.17 -9.84 -16.69
C ASP A 389 -0.18 -10.94 -17.70
N SER A 390 0.81 -11.74 -18.14
CA SER A 390 0.58 -12.84 -19.09
C SER A 390 -0.35 -13.93 -18.52
N TYR A 391 -0.44 -14.04 -17.22
CA TYR A 391 -1.33 -14.97 -16.49
C TYR A 391 -2.62 -14.30 -15.98
N GLY A 392 -2.69 -12.96 -16.02
CA GLY A 392 -3.84 -12.18 -15.62
C GLY A 392 -4.90 -12.04 -16.72
N ALA A 393 -5.98 -11.34 -16.40
CA ALA A 393 -6.98 -10.95 -17.37
C ALA A 393 -6.46 -9.87 -18.34
N PRO A 394 -7.03 -9.75 -19.56
CA PRO A 394 -6.71 -8.63 -20.45
C PRO A 394 -7.06 -7.27 -19.84
N LEU A 395 -6.31 -6.24 -20.22
CA LEU A 395 -6.56 -4.85 -19.79
C LEU A 395 -7.89 -4.35 -20.38
N GLN A 396 -8.69 -3.69 -19.55
CA GLN A 396 -9.96 -3.10 -19.95
C GLN A 396 -9.81 -1.62 -20.32
N ARG A 397 -9.15 -0.83 -19.45
CA ARG A 397 -8.98 0.62 -19.65
C ARG A 397 -7.83 1.20 -18.85
N LEU A 398 -7.41 2.38 -19.28
CA LEU A 398 -6.49 3.24 -18.54
C LEU A 398 -7.26 4.47 -18.05
N GLN A 399 -6.99 4.86 -16.80
CA GLN A 399 -7.57 6.04 -16.18
C GLN A 399 -6.46 6.98 -15.70
N ILE A 400 -6.70 8.29 -15.77
CA ILE A 400 -5.94 9.31 -15.04
C ILE A 400 -6.86 9.90 -13.98
N ILE A 401 -6.38 9.93 -12.76
CA ILE A 401 -6.99 10.62 -11.63
C ILE A 401 -6.26 11.95 -11.43
N LYS A 402 -6.99 13.05 -11.57
CA LYS A 402 -6.52 14.42 -11.33
C LYS A 402 -7.08 14.89 -9.98
N GLY A 403 -6.21 15.43 -9.13
CA GLY A 403 -6.62 16.20 -7.97
C GLY A 403 -6.02 17.60 -8.03
N TRP A 404 -6.79 18.63 -7.65
CA TRP A 404 -6.32 20.02 -7.65
C TRP A 404 -6.96 20.82 -6.51
N TYR A 405 -6.37 21.98 -6.22
CA TYR A 405 -6.94 22.95 -5.29
C TYR A 405 -7.70 24.02 -6.06
N ASP A 406 -9.02 24.07 -5.88
CA ASP A 406 -9.87 25.10 -6.50
C ASP A 406 -9.78 26.41 -5.73
N HIS A 407 -9.31 27.47 -6.39
CA HIS A 407 -9.20 28.81 -5.84
C HIS A 407 -10.51 29.60 -5.84
N GLY A 408 -11.60 29.02 -6.33
CA GLY A 408 -12.92 29.62 -6.36
C GLY A 408 -13.47 29.96 -4.96
N TYR A 409 -14.76 30.29 -4.91
CA TYR A 409 -15.43 30.76 -3.68
C TYR A 409 -15.28 29.79 -2.48
N LYS A 410 -15.27 28.48 -2.73
CA LYS A 410 -15.19 27.47 -1.65
C LYS A 410 -13.78 27.19 -1.16
N LYS A 411 -12.75 27.50 -1.95
CA LYS A 411 -11.34 27.19 -1.63
C LYS A 411 -11.16 25.73 -1.13
N GLU A 412 -11.59 24.79 -1.94
CA GLU A 412 -11.59 23.36 -1.59
C GLU A 412 -10.75 22.54 -2.57
N THR A 413 -10.33 21.36 -2.15
CA THR A 413 -9.70 20.39 -3.04
C THR A 413 -10.76 19.65 -3.85
N ARG A 414 -10.46 19.34 -5.11
CA ARG A 414 -11.33 18.63 -6.05
C ARG A 414 -10.60 17.49 -6.72
N GLU A 415 -11.36 16.53 -7.20
CA GLU A 415 -10.86 15.42 -8.00
C GLU A 415 -11.72 15.18 -9.23
N LYS A 416 -11.11 14.64 -10.29
CA LYS A 416 -11.80 14.13 -11.47
C LYS A 416 -11.07 12.92 -12.04
N ILE A 417 -11.84 11.95 -12.48
CA ILE A 417 -11.37 10.72 -13.09
C ILE A 417 -11.64 10.77 -14.59
N TYR A 418 -10.62 10.51 -15.39
CA TYR A 418 -10.70 10.42 -16.83
C TYR A 418 -10.30 9.04 -17.29
N ASP A 419 -11.18 8.33 -18.02
CA ASP A 419 -10.73 7.22 -18.86
C ASP A 419 -9.94 7.84 -20.03
N VAL A 420 -8.75 7.32 -20.30
CA VAL A 420 -7.84 7.88 -21.32
C VAL A 420 -7.50 6.91 -22.44
N ALA A 421 -7.78 5.64 -22.25
CA ALA A 421 -7.74 4.60 -23.28
C ALA A 421 -8.72 3.47 -22.94
N CYS A 422 -9.42 2.99 -23.95
CA CYS A 422 -10.34 1.85 -23.87
C CYS A 422 -9.77 0.67 -24.67
N SER A 423 -10.06 -0.56 -24.25
CA SER A 423 -9.75 -1.76 -25.04
C SER A 423 -10.73 -1.96 -26.21
N ASP A 424 -10.46 -2.96 -27.04
CA ASP A 424 -11.36 -3.44 -28.09
C ASP A 424 -11.71 -2.38 -29.16
N GLY A 425 -10.84 -1.38 -29.36
CA GLY A 425 -11.08 -0.29 -30.32
C GLY A 425 -12.21 0.66 -29.91
N LEU A 426 -12.63 0.60 -28.66
CA LEU A 426 -13.66 1.51 -28.12
C LEU A 426 -13.05 2.90 -27.87
N GLU A 427 -13.87 3.93 -28.04
CA GLU A 427 -13.47 5.32 -27.81
C GLU A 427 -14.00 5.83 -26.46
N VAL A 428 -13.26 6.74 -25.86
CA VAL A 428 -13.68 7.46 -24.67
C VAL A 428 -14.78 8.44 -25.03
N ASP A 429 -15.91 8.38 -24.35
CA ASP A 429 -16.97 9.38 -24.51
C ASP A 429 -16.46 10.78 -24.13
N PRO A 430 -16.50 11.76 -25.04
CA PRO A 430 -15.92 13.08 -24.83
C PRO A 430 -16.65 13.93 -23.78
N LEU A 431 -17.92 13.60 -23.46
CA LEU A 431 -18.73 14.35 -22.49
C LEU A 431 -18.56 13.80 -21.07
N THR A 432 -18.57 12.47 -20.96
CA THR A 432 -18.48 11.79 -19.65
C THR A 432 -17.05 11.44 -19.26
N HIS A 433 -16.12 11.43 -20.21
CA HIS A 433 -14.76 10.91 -20.06
C HIS A 433 -14.74 9.47 -19.56
N ARG A 434 -15.66 8.63 -20.07
CA ARG A 434 -15.75 7.21 -19.71
C ARG A 434 -15.65 6.31 -20.93
N CYS A 435 -14.97 5.18 -20.75
CA CYS A 435 -15.03 4.08 -21.71
C CYS A 435 -16.39 3.39 -21.61
N PRO A 436 -17.00 3.02 -22.73
CA PRO A 436 -18.14 2.10 -22.70
C PRO A 436 -17.70 0.72 -22.17
N SER A 437 -18.69 -0.11 -21.82
CA SER A 437 -18.41 -1.51 -21.46
C SER A 437 -17.88 -2.26 -22.67
N ASN A 438 -16.77 -3.00 -22.51
CA ASN A 438 -16.25 -3.86 -23.56
C ASN A 438 -16.96 -5.21 -23.66
N GLY A 439 -17.93 -5.47 -22.77
CA GLY A 439 -18.73 -6.69 -22.76
C GLY A 439 -18.02 -7.93 -22.21
N ALA A 440 -16.87 -7.78 -21.55
CA ALA A 440 -16.18 -8.88 -20.90
C ALA A 440 -17.04 -9.53 -19.81
N LYS A 441 -17.04 -10.86 -19.74
CA LYS A 441 -17.88 -11.66 -18.83
C LYS A 441 -17.06 -12.70 -18.10
N VAL A 442 -17.55 -13.07 -16.92
CA VAL A 442 -17.04 -14.17 -16.09
C VAL A 442 -18.12 -15.24 -16.00
N ASN A 443 -17.75 -16.49 -16.26
CA ASN A 443 -18.63 -17.63 -16.00
C ASN A 443 -18.46 -18.10 -14.55
N LEU A 444 -19.45 -17.83 -13.71
CA LEU A 444 -19.40 -18.13 -12.29
C LEU A 444 -19.49 -19.63 -11.94
N THR A 445 -19.68 -20.53 -12.93
CA THR A 445 -19.69 -21.97 -12.67
C THR A 445 -18.29 -22.60 -12.73
N ASN A 446 -17.35 -21.96 -13.44
CA ASN A 446 -16.01 -22.47 -13.64
C ASN A 446 -14.92 -21.38 -13.67
N CYS A 447 -15.30 -20.13 -13.43
CA CYS A 447 -14.42 -18.94 -13.48
C CYS A 447 -13.71 -18.69 -14.80
N SER A 448 -14.18 -19.26 -15.92
CA SER A 448 -13.68 -18.88 -17.23
C SER A 448 -14.05 -17.43 -17.57
N ILE A 449 -13.18 -16.74 -18.27
CA ILE A 449 -13.33 -15.35 -18.69
C ILE A 449 -13.43 -15.23 -20.20
N SER A 450 -13.96 -14.11 -20.70
CA SER A 450 -13.93 -13.79 -22.13
C SER A 450 -12.51 -13.67 -22.65
N ASN A 451 -12.11 -14.49 -23.62
CA ASN A 451 -10.76 -14.49 -24.20
C ASN A 451 -10.63 -13.53 -25.39
N ASP A 452 -11.75 -13.06 -25.92
CA ASP A 452 -11.88 -12.22 -27.12
C ASP A 452 -12.06 -10.73 -26.74
N LYS A 453 -11.96 -10.37 -25.47
CA LYS A 453 -12.17 -9.02 -24.95
C LYS A 453 -10.96 -8.53 -24.18
N GLY A 454 -10.70 -7.20 -24.31
CA GLY A 454 -9.59 -6.54 -23.65
C GLY A 454 -8.30 -6.53 -24.48
N ALA A 455 -7.27 -5.92 -23.94
CA ALA A 455 -6.00 -5.69 -24.61
C ALA A 455 -4.82 -6.31 -23.85
N SER A 456 -3.80 -6.75 -24.59
CA SER A 456 -2.52 -7.16 -23.99
C SER A 456 -1.67 -5.95 -23.56
N GLU A 457 -1.85 -4.84 -24.26
CA GLU A 457 -1.18 -3.57 -24.00
C GLU A 457 -2.14 -2.43 -24.33
N LEU A 458 -2.12 -1.39 -23.51
CA LEU A 458 -2.77 -0.12 -23.78
C LEU A 458 -1.74 1.01 -23.62
N LYS A 459 -1.68 1.88 -24.64
CA LYS A 459 -0.82 3.07 -24.65
C LYS A 459 -1.59 4.27 -25.17
N THR A 460 -1.37 5.42 -24.56
CA THR A 460 -1.97 6.67 -25.02
C THR A 460 -1.12 7.87 -24.63
N VAL A 461 -1.28 8.95 -25.38
CA VAL A 461 -0.93 10.31 -24.95
C VAL A 461 -2.23 11.03 -24.65
N TRP A 462 -2.36 11.53 -23.45
CA TRP A 462 -3.50 12.31 -23.02
C TRP A 462 -3.05 13.72 -22.59
N THR A 463 -3.75 14.74 -23.05
CA THR A 463 -3.53 16.13 -22.63
C THR A 463 -4.71 16.55 -21.76
N ASP A 464 -4.46 17.17 -20.63
CA ASP A 464 -5.51 17.59 -19.69
C ASP A 464 -6.48 18.57 -20.36
N PRO A 465 -7.74 18.18 -20.63
CA PRO A 465 -8.72 19.04 -21.27
C PRO A 465 -9.26 20.13 -20.33
N ASP A 466 -9.14 19.93 -19.02
CA ASP A 466 -9.60 20.84 -17.98
C ASP A 466 -8.40 21.51 -17.27
N PHE A 467 -7.32 21.72 -18.01
CA PHE A 467 -6.14 22.38 -17.45
C PHE A 467 -6.40 23.88 -17.24
N GLU A 468 -6.13 24.34 -16.04
CA GLU A 468 -6.18 25.77 -15.69
C GLU A 468 -4.76 26.24 -15.36
N PRO A 469 -4.20 27.18 -16.15
CA PRO A 469 -2.92 27.80 -15.84
C PRO A 469 -2.97 28.49 -14.46
N GLY A 470 -1.96 28.26 -13.64
CA GLY A 470 -1.93 28.82 -12.29
C GLY A 470 -2.64 27.98 -11.22
N VAL A 471 -3.17 26.81 -11.58
CA VAL A 471 -3.72 25.84 -10.63
C VAL A 471 -2.81 24.62 -10.53
N GLU A 472 -2.24 24.37 -9.36
CA GLU A 472 -1.44 23.19 -9.10
C GLU A 472 -2.32 21.95 -9.02
N ALA A 473 -1.80 20.81 -9.50
CA ALA A 473 -2.52 19.55 -9.55
C ALA A 473 -1.57 18.36 -9.36
N PHE A 474 -2.11 17.24 -8.94
CA PHE A 474 -1.46 15.95 -9.10
C PHE A 474 -2.23 15.09 -10.10
N TYR A 475 -1.50 14.18 -10.74
CA TYR A 475 -2.04 13.19 -11.66
C TYR A 475 -1.44 11.84 -11.34
N TYR A 476 -2.28 10.79 -11.24
CA TYR A 476 -1.80 9.42 -11.18
C TYR A 476 -2.68 8.51 -12.05
N VAL A 477 -2.11 7.38 -12.44
CA VAL A 477 -2.78 6.40 -13.29
C VAL A 477 -3.42 5.31 -12.45
N ARG A 478 -4.61 4.85 -12.87
CA ARG A 478 -5.19 3.57 -12.50
C ARG A 478 -5.45 2.75 -13.75
N VAL A 479 -4.94 1.52 -13.76
CA VAL A 479 -5.16 0.53 -14.82
C VAL A 479 -6.18 -0.47 -14.33
N LEU A 480 -7.15 -0.85 -15.16
CA LEU A 480 -8.13 -1.88 -14.84
C LEU A 480 -8.03 -3.05 -15.82
N GLU A 481 -8.01 -4.27 -15.30
CA GLU A 481 -8.21 -5.50 -16.06
C GLU A 481 -9.71 -5.80 -16.28
N ASN A 482 -10.01 -6.74 -17.16
CA ASN A 482 -11.34 -7.34 -17.24
C ASN A 482 -11.68 -8.10 -15.94
N PRO A 483 -12.96 -8.28 -15.62
CA PRO A 483 -13.35 -8.99 -14.40
C PRO A 483 -12.94 -10.46 -14.42
N THR A 484 -12.58 -10.97 -13.23
CA THR A 484 -12.31 -12.39 -12.93
C THR A 484 -13.10 -12.81 -11.70
N CYS A 485 -13.12 -14.11 -11.38
CA CYS A 485 -13.66 -14.57 -10.09
C CYS A 485 -12.79 -14.07 -8.94
N ARG A 486 -13.42 -13.57 -7.87
CA ARG A 486 -12.75 -13.34 -6.60
C ARG A 486 -12.42 -14.68 -5.92
N TRP A 487 -11.38 -14.75 -5.09
CA TRP A 487 -10.93 -15.96 -4.42
C TRP A 487 -12.03 -16.68 -3.61
N THR A 488 -12.98 -15.96 -3.04
CA THR A 488 -14.13 -16.53 -2.33
C THR A 488 -15.06 -17.32 -3.26
N THR A 489 -15.17 -16.91 -4.52
CA THR A 489 -15.92 -17.64 -5.55
C THR A 489 -15.18 -18.90 -5.98
N TRP A 490 -13.85 -18.84 -6.14
CA TRP A 490 -13.01 -20.02 -6.38
C TRP A 490 -13.14 -21.07 -5.27
N ASP A 491 -13.12 -20.63 -4.01
CA ASP A 491 -13.31 -21.55 -2.89
C ASP A 491 -14.68 -22.23 -2.92
N ALA A 492 -15.73 -21.45 -3.18
CA ALA A 492 -17.10 -22.00 -3.26
C ALA A 492 -17.23 -23.07 -4.35
N ILE A 493 -16.67 -22.80 -5.55
CA ILE A 493 -16.69 -23.76 -6.67
C ILE A 493 -15.90 -25.03 -6.31
N ARG A 494 -14.69 -24.90 -5.78
CA ARG A 494 -13.80 -26.04 -5.45
C ARG A 494 -14.33 -26.93 -4.34
N THR A 495 -15.17 -26.41 -3.49
CA THR A 495 -15.74 -27.13 -2.34
C THR A 495 -17.23 -27.49 -2.53
N ASP A 496 -17.78 -27.25 -3.74
CA ASP A 496 -19.19 -27.44 -4.06
C ASP A 496 -20.13 -26.75 -3.05
N ASN A 497 -19.78 -25.53 -2.69
CA ASN A 497 -20.56 -24.69 -1.79
C ASN A 497 -21.19 -23.51 -2.55
N LYS A 498 -22.22 -22.90 -1.94
CA LYS A 498 -22.73 -21.62 -2.41
C LYS A 498 -21.73 -20.50 -2.16
N ILE A 499 -21.64 -19.55 -3.10
CA ILE A 499 -20.85 -18.33 -2.92
C ILE A 499 -21.35 -17.60 -1.68
N ARG A 500 -20.39 -17.17 -0.83
CA ARG A 500 -20.71 -16.48 0.42
C ARG A 500 -21.49 -15.19 0.16
N PRO A 501 -22.64 -14.95 0.82
CA PRO A 501 -23.35 -13.68 0.75
C PRO A 501 -22.53 -12.53 1.35
N GLY A 502 -22.67 -11.32 0.77
CA GLY A 502 -22.07 -10.09 1.30
C GLY A 502 -20.58 -9.90 0.99
N VAL A 503 -20.03 -10.70 0.07
CA VAL A 503 -18.70 -10.47 -0.55
C VAL A 503 -18.88 -10.33 -2.05
N ASP A 504 -17.97 -9.61 -2.69
CA ASP A 504 -17.94 -9.51 -4.14
C ASP A 504 -17.65 -10.88 -4.76
N ILE A 505 -18.36 -11.21 -5.82
CA ILE A 505 -18.23 -12.51 -6.51
C ILE A 505 -17.16 -12.46 -7.62
N THR A 506 -16.89 -11.27 -8.14
CA THR A 506 -15.87 -10.98 -9.15
C THR A 506 -14.99 -9.84 -8.68
N ILE A 507 -13.82 -9.75 -9.26
CA ILE A 507 -12.85 -8.70 -9.01
C ILE A 507 -12.30 -8.17 -10.34
N GLN A 508 -11.96 -6.88 -10.39
CA GLN A 508 -11.17 -6.30 -11.48
C GLN A 508 -9.84 -5.84 -10.92
N GLU A 509 -8.83 -6.65 -11.16
CA GLU A 509 -7.47 -6.38 -10.75
C GLU A 509 -6.96 -5.09 -11.37
N ARG A 510 -6.02 -4.44 -10.70
CA ARG A 510 -5.60 -3.09 -11.08
C ARG A 510 -4.17 -2.76 -10.70
N ALA A 511 -3.68 -1.67 -11.27
CA ALA A 511 -2.42 -1.07 -10.90
C ALA A 511 -2.59 0.45 -10.71
N TRP A 512 -1.71 1.05 -9.87
CA TRP A 512 -1.69 2.49 -9.60
C TRP A 512 -0.27 3.02 -9.67
N SER A 513 -0.04 4.07 -10.46
CA SER A 513 1.25 4.76 -10.50
C SER A 513 1.41 5.73 -9.32
N SER A 514 2.65 5.99 -8.92
CA SER A 514 2.94 7.18 -8.11
C SER A 514 2.52 8.45 -8.84
N PRO A 515 2.08 9.51 -8.10
CA PRO A 515 1.63 10.76 -8.71
C PRO A 515 2.75 11.55 -9.40
N ILE A 516 2.42 12.24 -10.49
CA ILE A 516 3.16 13.39 -11.01
C ILE A 516 2.50 14.66 -10.49
N TRP A 517 3.29 15.57 -9.93
CA TRP A 517 2.82 16.83 -9.35
C TRP A 517 3.10 17.98 -10.30
N TYR A 518 2.05 18.58 -10.84
CA TYR A 518 2.19 19.84 -11.60
C TYR A 518 2.37 21.00 -10.64
N LYS A 519 3.47 21.72 -10.80
CA LYS A 519 3.84 22.87 -9.99
C LYS A 519 3.94 24.13 -10.84
N ILE A 520 3.38 25.24 -10.33
CA ILE A 520 3.48 26.53 -10.99
C ILE A 520 4.93 27.00 -10.94
N ASN A 521 5.45 27.44 -12.07
CA ASN A 521 6.75 28.10 -12.10
C ASN A 521 6.59 29.54 -11.58
N GLN A 522 7.11 29.82 -10.38
CA GLN A 522 7.02 31.15 -9.74
C GLN A 522 7.82 32.25 -10.46
N LEU A 523 8.46 31.92 -11.59
CA LEU A 523 9.27 32.87 -12.35
C LEU A 523 8.46 33.64 -13.44
N PHE A 524 7.14 33.51 -13.47
CA PHE A 524 6.26 34.23 -14.41
C PHE A 524 5.20 35.03 -13.68
#